data_1d357455a539b827296f839dab5125cc
#
_entry.id   1d357455a539b827296f839dab5125cc
#
_cell.length_a   1.000
_cell.length_b   1.000
_cell.length_c   1.000
_cell.angle_alpha   90.00
_cell.angle_beta   90.00
_cell.angle_gamma   90.00
#
_symmetry.space_group_name_H-M   'P 1'
#
loop_
_entity.id
_entity.type
_entity.pdbx_description
1 polymer ?
#
loop_
_entity_poly.entity_id
_entity_poly.type
_entity_poly.pdbx_seq_one_letter_code
_entity_poly.pdbx_strand_id
1 'polypeptide(L)'
;MTILDEIVEYKKSLLATNYYETKMEELEKVDVQHKTTFLNRVKTDDRLNIIAELKAKSPTVSDIPKRDMATQIKLYEQYGASAISILTDEKYFDGSYERLQSLTTKTTLPVLCKDFIIDKRQIDLAHQVGASIILLIVNILTETQLKDLYEYATQKGLEVLVEVHDKEELAIAHKTNAELIGVNNRDLKRFVTNVKHTNEILTTKKQGVTYISESGIRTEEDIVEITKSGVDGALIGETLMKHPDLETFLPSIRVLKRGEQDVH
;
A
#
# COMPACT_ATOMS: atom_id res chain seq x y z
N MET A 1 -13.91 8.66 19.65
CA MET A 1 -13.93 7.76 18.46
C MET A 1 -13.06 8.43 17.40
N THR A 2 -12.01 7.78 16.97
CA THR A 2 -11.13 8.30 15.91
C THR A 2 -11.75 7.99 14.54
N ILE A 3 -11.28 8.66 13.48
CA ILE A 3 -11.73 8.34 12.12
C ILE A 3 -11.45 6.87 11.76
N LEU A 4 -10.38 6.30 12.31
CA LEU A 4 -10.03 4.89 12.11
C LEU A 4 -11.07 3.96 12.76
N ASP A 5 -11.53 4.30 13.98
CA ASP A 5 -12.60 3.55 14.65
C ASP A 5 -13.90 3.59 13.84
N GLU A 6 -14.25 4.77 13.27
CA GLU A 6 -15.43 4.93 12.42
C GLU A 6 -15.34 4.08 11.13
N ILE A 7 -14.15 4.02 10.52
CA ILE A 7 -13.91 3.18 9.34
C ILE A 7 -14.06 1.71 9.69
N VAL A 8 -13.48 1.25 10.79
CA VAL A 8 -13.60 -0.14 11.24
C VAL A 8 -15.05 -0.52 11.52
N GLU A 9 -15.82 0.33 12.22
CA GLU A 9 -17.25 0.10 12.46
C GLU A 9 -18.05 0.06 11.13
N TYR A 10 -17.72 0.92 10.19
CA TYR A 10 -18.30 0.85 8.84
C TYR A 10 -17.98 -0.49 8.15
N LYS A 11 -16.73 -0.97 8.19
CA LYS A 11 -16.37 -2.28 7.61
C LYS A 11 -17.14 -3.42 8.29
N LYS A 12 -17.30 -3.40 9.61
CA LYS A 12 -18.13 -4.37 10.34
C LYS A 12 -19.60 -4.34 9.86
N SER A 13 -20.15 -3.15 9.59
CA SER A 13 -21.51 -3.03 9.06
C SER A 13 -21.66 -3.64 7.67
N LEU A 14 -20.66 -3.50 6.80
CA LEU A 14 -20.63 -4.14 5.48
C LEU A 14 -20.57 -5.66 5.58
N LEU A 15 -19.78 -6.18 6.52
CA LEU A 15 -19.72 -7.63 6.82
C LEU A 15 -21.06 -8.18 7.30
N ALA A 16 -21.77 -7.43 8.14
CA ALA A 16 -23.07 -7.82 8.68
C ALA A 16 -24.20 -7.84 7.63
N THR A 17 -24.04 -7.11 6.52
CA THR A 17 -25.01 -7.02 5.43
C THR A 17 -24.68 -7.90 4.23
N ASN A 18 -23.70 -8.80 4.33
CA ASN A 18 -23.21 -9.67 3.25
C ASN A 18 -22.73 -8.88 2.01
N TYR A 19 -22.23 -7.65 2.20
CA TYR A 19 -21.76 -6.79 1.12
C TYR A 19 -20.68 -7.48 0.27
N TYR A 20 -19.69 -8.10 0.92
CA TYR A 20 -18.56 -8.73 0.22
C TYR A 20 -18.98 -9.98 -0.56
N GLU A 21 -19.87 -10.77 -0.01
CA GLU A 21 -20.45 -11.94 -0.68
C GLU A 21 -21.24 -11.52 -1.92
N THR A 22 -22.09 -10.49 -1.80
CA THR A 22 -22.84 -9.92 -2.92
C THR A 22 -21.90 -9.41 -4.02
N LYS A 23 -20.84 -8.67 -3.63
CA LYS A 23 -19.84 -8.20 -4.59
C LYS A 23 -19.10 -9.35 -5.29
N MET A 24 -18.82 -10.45 -4.60
CA MET A 24 -18.21 -11.63 -5.22
C MET A 24 -19.13 -12.33 -6.22
N GLU A 25 -20.46 -12.25 -6.04
CA GLU A 25 -21.42 -12.74 -7.03
C GLU A 25 -21.52 -11.81 -8.26
N GLU A 26 -21.35 -10.50 -8.08
CA GLU A 26 -21.47 -9.49 -9.14
C GLU A 26 -20.21 -9.35 -9.99
N LEU A 27 -19.03 -9.56 -9.41
CA LEU A 27 -17.73 -9.29 -10.03
C LEU A 27 -17.05 -10.56 -10.53
N GLU A 28 -16.61 -10.56 -11.77
CA GLU A 28 -15.90 -11.68 -12.35
C GLU A 28 -14.48 -11.83 -11.79
N LYS A 29 -13.96 -13.06 -11.82
CA LYS A 29 -12.58 -13.34 -11.43
C LYS A 29 -11.61 -12.82 -12.49
N VAL A 30 -10.57 -12.13 -12.04
CA VAL A 30 -9.45 -11.67 -12.89
C VAL A 30 -8.20 -12.49 -12.59
N ASP A 31 -7.63 -13.13 -13.60
CA ASP A 31 -6.36 -13.83 -13.48
C ASP A 31 -5.19 -12.86 -13.61
N VAL A 32 -4.36 -12.81 -12.57
CA VAL A 32 -3.16 -11.98 -12.48
C VAL A 32 -1.87 -12.78 -12.19
N GLN A 33 -1.92 -14.12 -12.28
CA GLN A 33 -0.77 -14.98 -11.99
C GLN A 33 0.42 -14.73 -12.92
N HIS A 34 0.18 -14.15 -14.10
CA HIS A 34 1.23 -13.76 -15.04
C HIS A 34 2.03 -12.53 -14.59
N LYS A 35 1.58 -11.78 -13.58
CA LYS A 35 2.28 -10.59 -13.09
C LYS A 35 3.46 -10.98 -12.18
N THR A 36 4.59 -10.31 -12.37
CA THR A 36 5.73 -10.45 -11.46
C THR A 36 5.36 -9.87 -10.09
N THR A 37 5.65 -10.58 -9.01
CA THR A 37 5.38 -10.12 -7.65
C THR A 37 6.18 -8.86 -7.31
N PHE A 38 5.67 -8.06 -6.38
CA PHE A 38 6.37 -6.85 -5.93
C PHE A 38 7.70 -7.17 -5.25
N LEU A 39 7.72 -8.20 -4.39
CA LEU A 39 8.95 -8.64 -3.71
C LEU A 39 10.04 -9.09 -4.70
N ASN A 40 9.68 -9.75 -5.80
CA ASN A 40 10.65 -10.09 -6.84
C ASN A 40 11.19 -8.85 -7.55
N ARG A 41 10.35 -7.84 -7.81
CA ARG A 41 10.80 -6.57 -8.38
C ARG A 41 11.78 -5.86 -7.45
N VAL A 42 11.46 -5.81 -6.16
CA VAL A 42 12.35 -5.20 -5.14
C VAL A 42 13.71 -5.90 -5.11
N LYS A 43 13.75 -7.23 -5.19
CA LYS A 43 15.00 -8.02 -5.15
C LYS A 43 15.87 -7.82 -6.40
N THR A 44 15.27 -7.53 -7.54
CA THR A 44 15.99 -7.42 -8.83
C THR A 44 16.32 -6.00 -9.23
N ASP A 45 15.79 -5.00 -8.53
CA ASP A 45 16.01 -3.58 -8.78
C ASP A 45 16.86 -2.96 -7.66
N ASP A 46 17.97 -2.33 -7.99
CA ASP A 46 18.86 -1.63 -7.06
C ASP A 46 18.37 -0.23 -6.69
N ARG A 47 17.30 0.24 -7.32
CA ARG A 47 16.69 1.54 -7.08
C ARG A 47 15.49 1.44 -6.14
N LEU A 48 15.17 2.56 -5.51
CA LEU A 48 13.98 2.70 -4.65
C LEU A 48 12.72 2.35 -5.45
N ASN A 49 11.97 1.37 -4.95
CA ASN A 49 10.75 0.89 -5.60
C ASN A 49 9.56 1.78 -5.23
N ILE A 50 8.81 2.25 -6.22
CA ILE A 50 7.67 3.14 -6.00
C ILE A 50 6.37 2.37 -6.18
N ILE A 51 5.56 2.31 -5.12
CA ILE A 51 4.15 1.93 -5.19
C ILE A 51 3.37 3.21 -5.47
N ALA A 52 2.89 3.36 -6.69
CA ALA A 52 2.19 4.57 -7.13
C ALA A 52 0.68 4.44 -6.86
N GLU A 53 0.15 5.27 -5.96
CA GLU A 53 -1.25 5.21 -5.56
C GLU A 53 -2.14 6.07 -6.43
N LEU A 54 -3.24 5.48 -6.89
CA LEU A 54 -4.36 6.20 -7.48
C LEU A 54 -5.34 6.61 -6.38
N LYS A 55 -5.52 7.90 -6.22
CA LYS A 55 -6.39 8.49 -5.21
C LYS A 55 -7.42 9.42 -5.84
N ALA A 56 -8.71 9.12 -5.66
CA ALA A 56 -9.80 10.00 -6.12
C ALA A 56 -10.20 11.00 -5.04
N LYS A 57 -10.18 10.57 -3.76
CA LYS A 57 -10.56 11.37 -2.59
C LYS A 57 -9.75 10.94 -1.36
N SER A 58 -9.65 11.82 -0.39
CA SER A 58 -9.10 11.52 0.94
C SER A 58 -9.80 12.39 1.99
N PRO A 59 -9.98 11.93 3.23
CA PRO A 59 -10.52 12.75 4.31
C PRO A 59 -9.74 14.04 4.59
N THR A 60 -8.47 14.08 4.21
CA THR A 60 -7.53 15.19 4.50
C THR A 60 -7.11 16.00 3.27
N VAL A 61 -7.53 15.61 2.05
CA VAL A 61 -7.09 16.26 0.80
C VAL A 61 -8.28 16.50 -0.10
N SER A 62 -8.56 17.77 -0.41
CA SER A 62 -9.74 18.19 -1.20
C SER A 62 -9.47 18.31 -2.71
N ASP A 63 -8.26 18.64 -3.13
CA ASP A 63 -7.98 19.07 -4.49
C ASP A 63 -7.15 18.07 -5.30
N ILE A 64 -7.67 16.84 -5.42
CA ILE A 64 -7.06 15.84 -6.30
C ILE A 64 -7.59 16.05 -7.73
N PRO A 65 -6.72 16.27 -8.72
CA PRO A 65 -7.15 16.45 -10.10
C PRO A 65 -7.93 15.23 -10.60
N LYS A 66 -9.08 15.47 -11.23
CA LYS A 66 -9.81 14.42 -11.96
C LYS A 66 -9.01 14.05 -13.20
N ARG A 67 -8.32 12.93 -13.15
CA ARG A 67 -7.60 12.35 -14.29
C ARG A 67 -8.21 11.02 -14.68
N ASP A 68 -8.09 10.66 -15.94
CA ASP A 68 -8.41 9.31 -16.37
C ASP A 68 -7.41 8.32 -15.71
N MET A 69 -7.92 7.47 -14.83
CA MET A 69 -7.09 6.58 -14.03
C MET A 69 -6.40 5.52 -14.88
N ALA A 70 -6.99 5.08 -15.99
CA ALA A 70 -6.37 4.12 -16.89
C ALA A 70 -5.14 4.74 -17.60
N THR A 71 -5.25 6.00 -18.01
CA THR A 71 -4.11 6.78 -18.53
C THR A 71 -3.06 7.00 -17.46
N GLN A 72 -3.48 7.34 -16.24
CA GLN A 72 -2.55 7.58 -15.14
C GLN A 72 -1.72 6.34 -14.79
N ILE A 73 -2.34 5.14 -14.76
CA ILE A 73 -1.63 3.88 -14.54
C ILE A 73 -0.55 3.64 -15.60
N LYS A 74 -0.88 3.88 -16.88
CA LYS A 74 0.07 3.71 -17.98
C LYS A 74 1.28 4.64 -17.83
N LEU A 75 1.05 5.88 -17.41
CA LEU A 75 2.13 6.82 -17.13
C LEU A 75 2.99 6.37 -15.93
N TYR A 76 2.38 5.88 -14.86
CA TYR A 76 3.10 5.33 -13.72
C TYR A 76 3.99 4.14 -14.13
N GLU A 77 3.43 3.19 -14.89
CA GLU A 77 4.17 2.05 -15.40
C GLU A 77 5.30 2.47 -16.35
N GLN A 78 5.02 3.37 -17.29
CA GLN A 78 5.97 3.89 -18.26
C GLN A 78 7.16 4.59 -17.60
N TYR A 79 6.92 5.36 -16.53
CA TYR A 79 7.95 6.14 -15.84
C TYR A 79 8.57 5.42 -14.64
N GLY A 80 8.27 4.13 -14.46
CA GLY A 80 9.05 3.25 -13.61
C GLY A 80 8.46 2.95 -12.25
N ALA A 81 7.16 3.09 -12.05
CA ALA A 81 6.52 2.54 -10.86
C ALA A 81 6.74 1.01 -10.78
N SER A 82 6.85 0.48 -9.58
CA SER A 82 7.07 -0.95 -9.32
C SER A 82 5.78 -1.69 -8.98
N ALA A 83 4.78 -0.97 -8.50
CA ALA A 83 3.43 -1.46 -8.21
C ALA A 83 2.42 -0.30 -8.28
N ILE A 84 1.14 -0.63 -8.40
CA ILE A 84 0.04 0.32 -8.34
C ILE A 84 -0.76 0.06 -7.05
N SER A 85 -1.13 1.12 -6.32
CA SER A 85 -2.07 1.04 -5.20
C SER A 85 -3.42 1.61 -5.60
N ILE A 86 -4.49 0.86 -5.36
CA ILE A 86 -5.86 1.25 -5.70
C ILE A 86 -6.73 1.16 -4.44
N LEU A 87 -7.34 2.28 -4.07
CA LEU A 87 -8.25 2.38 -2.94
C LEU A 87 -9.60 1.72 -3.29
N THR A 88 -10.11 0.90 -2.37
CA THR A 88 -11.39 0.20 -2.53
C THR A 88 -12.44 0.60 -1.51
N ASP A 89 -12.11 1.44 -0.52
CA ASP A 89 -13.09 2.01 0.40
C ASP A 89 -13.95 3.07 -0.31
N GLU A 90 -15.27 2.82 -0.39
CA GLU A 90 -16.21 3.68 -1.09
C GLU A 90 -16.54 4.95 -0.30
N LYS A 91 -16.76 4.80 1.00
CA LYS A 91 -17.31 5.88 1.85
C LYS A 91 -16.32 7.01 2.11
N TYR A 92 -15.09 6.67 2.46
CA TYR A 92 -14.09 7.64 2.91
C TYR A 92 -13.12 8.06 1.82
N PHE A 93 -12.86 7.17 0.82
CA PHE A 93 -11.82 7.38 -0.19
C PHE A 93 -12.33 7.39 -1.62
N ASP A 94 -13.66 7.25 -1.84
CA ASP A 94 -14.26 7.17 -3.17
C ASP A 94 -13.61 6.07 -4.03
N GLY A 95 -13.25 4.96 -3.38
CA GLY A 95 -12.70 3.76 -4.00
C GLY A 95 -13.79 2.78 -4.43
N SER A 96 -13.44 1.69 -5.11
CA SER A 96 -14.32 0.54 -5.29
C SER A 96 -13.57 -0.69 -5.78
N TYR A 97 -14.13 -1.88 -5.54
CA TYR A 97 -13.62 -3.14 -6.07
C TYR A 97 -13.78 -3.25 -7.58
N GLU A 98 -14.85 -2.67 -8.16
CA GLU A 98 -15.06 -2.57 -9.60
C GLU A 98 -13.95 -1.77 -10.28
N ARG A 99 -13.52 -0.68 -9.63
CA ARG A 99 -12.39 0.13 -10.10
C ARG A 99 -11.09 -0.68 -10.10
N LEU A 100 -10.80 -1.41 -9.02
CA LEU A 100 -9.63 -2.28 -8.96
C LEU A 100 -9.69 -3.34 -10.05
N GLN A 101 -10.83 -4.04 -10.23
CA GLN A 101 -11.03 -5.05 -11.25
C GLN A 101 -10.75 -4.49 -12.65
N SER A 102 -11.34 -3.34 -12.98
CA SER A 102 -11.16 -2.70 -14.29
C SER A 102 -9.71 -2.27 -14.53
N LEU A 103 -9.06 -1.70 -13.52
CA LEU A 103 -7.73 -1.10 -13.66
C LEU A 103 -6.59 -2.12 -13.59
N THR A 104 -6.75 -3.22 -12.86
CA THR A 104 -5.71 -4.26 -12.78
C THR A 104 -5.41 -4.89 -14.13
N THR A 105 -6.37 -4.91 -15.06
CA THR A 105 -6.20 -5.39 -16.43
C THR A 105 -5.47 -4.42 -17.35
N LYS A 106 -5.25 -3.17 -16.90
CA LYS A 106 -4.61 -2.10 -17.70
C LYS A 106 -3.11 -1.95 -17.44
N THR A 107 -2.54 -2.76 -16.57
CA THR A 107 -1.14 -2.71 -16.19
C THR A 107 -0.55 -4.11 -16.04
N THR A 108 0.75 -4.26 -16.32
CA THR A 108 1.51 -5.48 -16.03
C THR A 108 2.06 -5.49 -14.60
N LEU A 109 1.96 -4.37 -13.90
CA LEU A 109 2.44 -4.23 -12.52
C LEU A 109 1.52 -4.96 -11.53
N PRO A 110 2.08 -5.46 -10.40
CA PRO A 110 1.27 -5.95 -9.30
C PRO A 110 0.43 -4.82 -8.72
N VAL A 111 -0.80 -5.14 -8.30
CA VAL A 111 -1.76 -4.16 -7.77
C VAL A 111 -2.04 -4.43 -6.31
N LEU A 112 -1.85 -3.41 -5.48
CA LEU A 112 -2.23 -3.37 -4.07
C LEU A 112 -3.69 -2.96 -3.93
N CYS A 113 -4.51 -3.83 -3.33
CA CYS A 113 -5.83 -3.46 -2.80
C CYS A 113 -5.64 -2.68 -1.49
N LYS A 114 -5.81 -1.37 -1.55
CA LYS A 114 -5.66 -0.48 -0.38
C LYS A 114 -7.01 -0.32 0.31
N ASP A 115 -7.23 -1.11 1.36
CA ASP A 115 -8.47 -1.12 2.15
C ASP A 115 -8.17 -1.39 3.63
N PHE A 116 -9.17 -1.26 4.49
CA PHE A 116 -9.13 -1.59 5.92
C PHE A 116 -9.66 -3.02 6.11
N ILE A 117 -8.76 -4.00 5.97
CA ILE A 117 -9.10 -5.43 6.00
C ILE A 117 -9.13 -5.93 7.44
N ILE A 118 -10.28 -6.49 7.83
CA ILE A 118 -10.55 -7.06 9.16
C ILE A 118 -11.15 -8.48 9.10
N ASP A 119 -11.45 -8.99 7.90
CA ASP A 119 -12.11 -10.29 7.68
C ASP A 119 -11.63 -10.95 6.39
N LYS A 120 -11.64 -12.30 6.35
CA LYS A 120 -11.22 -13.12 5.20
C LYS A 120 -12.04 -12.87 3.94
N ARG A 121 -13.31 -12.50 4.06
CA ARG A 121 -14.19 -12.19 2.91
C ARG A 121 -13.68 -10.99 2.10
N GLN A 122 -13.06 -10.01 2.77
CA GLN A 122 -12.41 -8.89 2.08
C GLN A 122 -11.19 -9.35 1.28
N ILE A 123 -10.43 -10.30 1.81
CA ILE A 123 -9.28 -10.91 1.11
C ILE A 123 -9.75 -11.72 -0.09
N ASP A 124 -10.85 -12.49 0.06
CA ASP A 124 -11.43 -13.27 -1.02
C ASP A 124 -11.86 -12.37 -2.19
N LEU A 125 -12.57 -11.28 -1.88
CA LEU A 125 -13.00 -10.32 -2.90
C LEU A 125 -11.80 -9.61 -3.56
N ALA A 126 -10.83 -9.14 -2.77
CA ALA A 126 -9.61 -8.51 -3.31
C ALA A 126 -8.86 -9.45 -4.27
N HIS A 127 -8.69 -10.72 -3.88
CA HIS A 127 -8.09 -11.75 -4.73
C HIS A 127 -8.90 -11.99 -6.01
N GLN A 128 -10.23 -12.09 -5.90
CA GLN A 128 -11.11 -12.33 -7.04
C GLN A 128 -11.02 -11.22 -8.08
N VAL A 129 -11.00 -9.96 -7.65
CA VAL A 129 -10.95 -8.82 -8.56
C VAL A 129 -9.55 -8.49 -9.08
N GLY A 130 -8.56 -9.32 -8.76
CA GLY A 130 -7.22 -9.25 -9.35
C GLY A 130 -6.21 -8.41 -8.56
N ALA A 131 -6.35 -8.27 -7.25
CA ALA A 131 -5.26 -7.77 -6.41
C ALA A 131 -4.11 -8.79 -6.40
N SER A 132 -2.87 -8.29 -6.39
CA SER A 132 -1.65 -9.07 -6.17
C SER A 132 -1.15 -8.91 -4.74
N ILE A 133 -1.47 -7.78 -4.13
CA ILE A 133 -1.03 -7.38 -2.78
C ILE A 133 -2.26 -6.91 -2.01
N ILE A 134 -2.33 -7.21 -0.72
CA ILE A 134 -3.31 -6.62 0.20
C ILE A 134 -2.63 -5.85 1.32
N LEU A 135 -3.39 -5.00 2.00
CA LEU A 135 -2.96 -4.24 3.16
C LEU A 135 -3.54 -4.85 4.44
N LEU A 136 -2.69 -5.10 5.44
CA LEU A 136 -3.10 -5.37 6.82
C LEU A 136 -2.52 -4.29 7.73
N ILE A 137 -3.35 -3.62 8.52
CA ILE A 137 -2.95 -2.53 9.41
C ILE A 137 -2.89 -3.06 10.83
N VAL A 138 -1.72 -3.04 11.46
CA VAL A 138 -1.53 -3.60 12.81
C VAL A 138 -2.45 -2.92 13.82
N ASN A 139 -2.63 -1.61 13.72
CA ASN A 139 -3.41 -0.81 14.67
C ASN A 139 -4.90 -1.20 14.78
N ILE A 140 -5.49 -1.82 13.75
CA ILE A 140 -6.91 -2.19 13.73
C ILE A 140 -7.16 -3.69 13.98
N LEU A 141 -6.10 -4.47 14.20
CA LEU A 141 -6.16 -5.92 14.36
C LEU A 141 -5.53 -6.34 15.69
N THR A 142 -6.06 -7.38 16.30
CA THR A 142 -5.31 -8.09 17.36
C THR A 142 -4.15 -8.88 16.74
N GLU A 143 -3.12 -9.23 17.53
CA GLU A 143 -1.99 -10.05 17.03
C GLU A 143 -2.49 -11.40 16.43
N THR A 144 -3.51 -11.99 17.03
CA THR A 144 -4.10 -13.23 16.52
C THR A 144 -4.82 -13.03 15.19
N GLN A 145 -5.61 -11.95 15.06
CA GLN A 145 -6.28 -11.63 13.79
C GLN A 145 -5.27 -11.31 12.70
N LEU A 146 -4.24 -10.51 13.00
CA LEU A 146 -3.19 -10.18 12.04
C LEU A 146 -2.52 -11.44 11.50
N LYS A 147 -2.12 -12.37 12.39
CA LYS A 147 -1.50 -13.62 12.00
C LYS A 147 -2.43 -14.48 11.13
N ASP A 148 -3.69 -14.66 11.54
CA ASP A 148 -4.67 -15.47 10.82
C ASP A 148 -4.97 -14.91 9.42
N LEU A 149 -5.15 -13.59 9.29
CA LEU A 149 -5.38 -12.93 8.00
C LEU A 149 -4.13 -12.94 7.11
N TYR A 150 -2.95 -12.79 7.69
CA TYR A 150 -1.67 -12.87 6.98
C TYR A 150 -1.44 -14.26 6.38
N GLU A 151 -1.59 -15.31 7.19
CA GLU A 151 -1.46 -16.70 6.74
C GLU A 151 -2.53 -17.03 5.68
N TYR A 152 -3.76 -16.58 5.86
CA TYR A 152 -4.84 -16.79 4.91
C TYR A 152 -4.56 -16.14 3.55
N ALA A 153 -4.09 -14.90 3.53
CA ALA A 153 -3.76 -14.18 2.30
C ALA A 153 -2.57 -14.83 1.57
N THR A 154 -1.51 -15.19 2.30
CA THR A 154 -0.32 -15.84 1.71
C THR A 154 -0.62 -17.21 1.14
N GLN A 155 -1.51 -18.00 1.77
CA GLN A 155 -1.98 -19.28 1.22
C GLN A 155 -2.74 -19.11 -0.11
N LYS A 156 -3.36 -17.96 -0.34
CA LYS A 156 -4.00 -17.61 -1.63
C LYS A 156 -3.00 -17.09 -2.69
N GLY A 157 -1.73 -16.98 -2.35
CA GLY A 157 -0.69 -16.45 -3.24
C GLY A 157 -0.63 -14.92 -3.30
N LEU A 158 -1.29 -14.23 -2.37
CA LEU A 158 -1.19 -12.78 -2.24
C LEU A 158 0.06 -12.37 -1.47
N GLU A 159 0.69 -11.29 -1.88
CA GLU A 159 1.64 -10.56 -1.04
C GLU A 159 0.88 -9.71 -0.02
N VAL A 160 1.46 -9.50 1.16
CA VAL A 160 0.81 -8.74 2.23
C VAL A 160 1.70 -7.60 2.68
N LEU A 161 1.24 -6.37 2.46
CA LEU A 161 1.84 -5.17 3.04
C LEU A 161 1.29 -5.00 4.47
N VAL A 162 2.15 -5.19 5.47
CA VAL A 162 1.78 -4.99 6.89
C VAL A 162 2.16 -3.58 7.30
N GLU A 163 1.16 -2.72 7.52
CA GLU A 163 1.35 -1.31 7.88
C GLU A 163 1.51 -1.14 9.38
N VAL A 164 2.55 -0.39 9.78
CA VAL A 164 2.89 -0.08 11.17
C VAL A 164 3.08 1.43 11.37
N HIS A 165 2.79 1.92 12.61
CA HIS A 165 2.85 3.34 12.96
C HIS A 165 3.85 3.64 14.09
N ASP A 166 4.34 2.63 14.78
CA ASP A 166 5.33 2.76 15.87
C ASP A 166 6.20 1.51 16.00
N LYS A 167 7.13 1.52 16.97
CA LYS A 167 8.07 0.42 17.21
C LYS A 167 7.39 -0.82 17.77
N GLU A 168 6.36 -0.65 18.55
CA GLU A 168 5.56 -1.73 19.14
C GLU A 168 4.82 -2.49 18.03
N GLU A 169 4.20 -1.78 17.10
CA GLU A 169 3.55 -2.36 15.92
C GLU A 169 4.57 -3.03 14.99
N LEU A 170 5.77 -2.44 14.82
CA LEU A 170 6.87 -3.06 14.07
C LEU A 170 7.28 -4.40 14.70
N ALA A 171 7.37 -4.48 16.02
CA ALA A 171 7.69 -5.71 16.71
C ALA A 171 6.61 -6.80 16.49
N ILE A 172 5.33 -6.41 16.46
CA ILE A 172 4.20 -7.31 16.14
C ILE A 172 4.29 -7.82 14.69
N ALA A 173 4.54 -6.92 13.73
CA ALA A 173 4.75 -7.29 12.34
C ALA A 173 5.93 -8.27 12.17
N HIS A 174 7.01 -8.06 12.89
CA HIS A 174 8.15 -8.97 12.91
C HIS A 174 7.83 -10.35 13.52
N LYS A 175 6.97 -10.43 14.53
CA LYS A 175 6.49 -11.70 15.10
C LYS A 175 5.59 -12.46 14.13
N THR A 176 4.86 -11.77 13.29
CA THR A 176 4.00 -12.37 12.24
C THR A 176 4.82 -12.93 11.08
N ASN A 177 6.14 -12.72 11.05
CA ASN A 177 7.04 -13.03 9.94
C ASN A 177 6.65 -12.34 8.63
N ALA A 178 6.16 -11.10 8.73
CA ALA A 178 5.83 -10.29 7.57
C ALA A 178 7.08 -10.04 6.70
N GLU A 179 6.98 -10.32 5.41
CA GLU A 179 8.08 -10.12 4.44
C GLU A 179 8.08 -8.71 3.83
N LEU A 180 6.95 -8.02 3.91
CA LEU A 180 6.76 -6.66 3.39
C LEU A 180 6.08 -5.80 4.46
N ILE A 181 6.79 -4.81 4.97
CA ILE A 181 6.34 -3.93 6.05
C ILE A 181 6.34 -2.48 5.58
N GLY A 182 5.22 -1.79 5.77
CA GLY A 182 5.07 -0.38 5.48
C GLY A 182 5.09 0.45 6.77
N VAL A 183 5.94 1.48 6.83
CA VAL A 183 5.92 2.46 7.92
C VAL A 183 5.13 3.67 7.48
N ASN A 184 3.99 3.90 8.13
CA ASN A 184 3.14 5.04 7.83
C ASN A 184 3.59 6.27 8.62
N ASN A 185 4.07 7.30 7.91
CA ASN A 185 4.53 8.57 8.47
C ASN A 185 3.40 9.47 8.99
N ARG A 186 2.15 9.07 8.83
CA ARG A 186 0.99 9.83 9.31
C ARG A 186 0.62 9.38 10.72
N ASP A 187 0.68 10.31 11.67
CA ASP A 187 0.06 10.14 12.97
C ASP A 187 -1.47 10.13 12.81
N LEU A 188 -2.09 8.96 13.03
CA LEU A 188 -3.53 8.76 12.89
C LEU A 188 -4.37 9.52 13.94
N LYS A 189 -3.75 9.98 15.03
CA LYS A 189 -4.43 10.74 16.10
C LYS A 189 -4.37 12.24 15.83
N ARG A 190 -3.26 12.75 15.31
CA ARG A 190 -3.00 14.18 15.12
C ARG A 190 -3.14 14.63 13.66
N PHE A 191 -3.22 13.70 12.72
CA PHE A 191 -3.21 13.93 11.27
C PHE A 191 -1.99 14.73 10.77
N VAL A 192 -0.90 14.69 11.51
CA VAL A 192 0.39 15.28 11.13
C VAL A 192 1.21 14.21 10.44
N THR A 193 1.89 14.58 9.37
CA THR A 193 2.77 13.68 8.63
C THR A 193 4.21 14.17 8.75
N ASN A 194 5.11 13.27 9.13
CA ASN A 194 6.54 13.54 9.26
C ASN A 194 7.34 12.39 8.64
N VAL A 195 8.00 12.62 7.52
CA VAL A 195 8.79 11.60 6.80
C VAL A 195 9.97 11.06 7.61
N LYS A 196 10.46 11.81 8.61
CA LYS A 196 11.50 11.35 9.55
C LYS A 196 11.02 10.20 10.43
N HIS A 197 9.71 10.04 10.58
CA HIS A 197 9.11 8.99 11.39
C HIS A 197 9.54 7.59 10.94
N THR A 198 9.67 7.37 9.62
CA THR A 198 10.23 6.12 9.08
C THR A 198 11.60 5.82 9.70
N ASN A 199 12.51 6.81 9.78
CA ASN A 199 13.85 6.63 10.33
C ASN A 199 13.83 6.36 11.85
N GLU A 200 12.87 6.97 12.55
CA GLU A 200 12.70 6.78 14.00
C GLU A 200 12.21 5.37 14.35
N ILE A 201 11.33 4.79 13.51
CA ILE A 201 10.77 3.45 13.68
C ILE A 201 11.76 2.38 13.23
N LEU A 202 12.38 2.51 12.06
CA LEU A 202 13.25 1.50 11.45
C LEU A 202 14.67 1.49 12.06
N THR A 203 14.78 1.61 13.37
CA THR A 203 16.06 1.44 14.09
C THR A 203 16.48 -0.03 14.19
N THR A 204 15.57 -0.96 14.01
CA THR A 204 15.80 -2.41 14.03
C THR A 204 15.13 -3.05 12.83
N LYS A 205 15.93 -3.43 11.83
CA LYS A 205 15.47 -4.15 10.65
C LYS A 205 15.81 -5.64 10.74
N LYS A 206 14.97 -6.49 10.14
CA LYS A 206 15.26 -7.91 9.97
C LYS A 206 15.76 -8.18 8.56
N GLN A 207 16.77 -9.03 8.45
CA GLN A 207 17.27 -9.50 7.15
C GLN A 207 16.16 -10.23 6.39
N GLY A 208 16.06 -9.99 5.09
CA GLY A 208 15.07 -10.60 4.22
C GLY A 208 13.68 -9.95 4.26
N VAL A 209 13.49 -8.91 5.07
CA VAL A 209 12.25 -8.13 5.11
C VAL A 209 12.39 -6.88 4.24
N THR A 210 11.41 -6.63 3.40
CA THR A 210 11.29 -5.43 2.57
C THR A 210 10.54 -4.34 3.34
N TYR A 211 11.11 -3.13 3.38
CA TYR A 211 10.53 -2.00 4.10
C TYR A 211 10.14 -0.87 3.16
N ILE A 212 8.91 -0.37 3.32
CA ILE A 212 8.32 0.71 2.53
C ILE A 212 8.00 1.88 3.45
N SER A 213 8.34 3.11 3.02
CA SER A 213 7.88 4.34 3.69
C SER A 213 6.58 4.82 3.05
N GLU A 214 5.57 5.14 3.85
CA GLU A 214 4.24 5.56 3.38
C GLU A 214 3.85 6.93 3.93
N SER A 215 3.12 7.68 3.13
CA SER A 215 2.57 9.01 3.46
C SER A 215 3.60 10.15 3.60
N GLY A 216 3.19 11.33 3.15
CA GLY A 216 3.90 12.59 3.36
C GLY A 216 5.10 12.84 2.47
N ILE A 217 5.42 11.95 1.56
CA ILE A 217 6.54 12.09 0.63
C ILE A 217 6.09 13.02 -0.51
N ARG A 218 6.72 14.19 -0.62
CA ARG A 218 6.34 15.26 -1.54
C ARG A 218 7.46 15.72 -2.46
N THR A 219 8.69 15.62 -2.02
CA THR A 219 9.88 16.16 -2.71
C THR A 219 10.98 15.11 -2.80
N GLU A 220 12.01 15.43 -3.61
CA GLU A 220 13.22 14.61 -3.69
C GLU A 220 13.99 14.59 -2.35
N GLU A 221 13.93 15.70 -1.59
CA GLU A 221 14.52 15.77 -0.24
C GLU A 221 13.85 14.81 0.73
N ASP A 222 12.52 14.64 0.63
CA ASP A 222 11.80 13.64 1.42
C ASP A 222 12.27 12.22 1.09
N ILE A 223 12.53 11.93 -0.19
CA ILE A 223 13.11 10.67 -0.64
C ILE A 223 14.50 10.45 -0.03
N VAL A 224 15.37 11.46 -0.10
CA VAL A 224 16.69 11.40 0.54
C VAL A 224 16.56 11.16 2.04
N GLU A 225 15.58 11.77 2.70
CA GLU A 225 15.35 11.58 4.14
C GLU A 225 14.96 10.14 4.46
N ILE A 226 13.96 9.55 3.79
CA ILE A 226 13.50 8.19 4.09
C ILE A 226 14.56 7.13 3.77
N THR A 227 15.42 7.35 2.78
CA THR A 227 16.49 6.39 2.43
C THR A 227 17.58 6.28 3.48
N LYS A 228 17.66 7.20 4.44
CA LYS A 228 18.62 7.11 5.57
C LYS A 228 18.41 5.86 6.43
N SER A 229 17.17 5.36 6.54
CA SER A 229 16.85 4.12 7.24
C SER A 229 17.05 2.87 6.39
N GLY A 230 17.44 3.00 5.12
CA GLY A 230 17.62 1.89 4.19
C GLY A 230 16.31 1.20 3.83
N VAL A 231 15.25 1.96 3.54
CA VAL A 231 14.00 1.44 2.98
C VAL A 231 14.20 0.97 1.54
N ASP A 232 13.42 -0.01 1.12
CA ASP A 232 13.47 -0.59 -0.22
C ASP A 232 12.54 0.12 -1.19
N GLY A 233 11.57 0.88 -0.68
CA GLY A 233 10.60 1.58 -1.49
C GLY A 233 9.78 2.61 -0.75
N ALA A 234 8.88 3.24 -1.49
CA ALA A 234 7.94 4.23 -0.98
C ALA A 234 6.55 4.07 -1.61
N LEU A 235 5.49 4.31 -0.83
CA LEU A 235 4.12 4.42 -1.34
C LEU A 235 3.76 5.91 -1.43
N ILE A 236 3.46 6.37 -2.64
CA ILE A 236 3.23 7.79 -2.95
C ILE A 236 1.92 7.94 -3.73
N GLY A 237 1.00 8.74 -3.20
CA GLY A 237 -0.29 9.00 -3.86
C GLY A 237 -0.46 10.45 -4.27
N GLU A 238 -0.75 11.33 -3.31
CA GLU A 238 -1.12 12.73 -3.57
C GLU A 238 -0.12 13.46 -4.47
N THR A 239 1.16 13.31 -4.19
CA THR A 239 2.24 13.95 -4.94
C THR A 239 2.22 13.53 -6.40
N LEU A 240 2.13 12.22 -6.68
CA LEU A 240 2.10 11.72 -8.07
C LEU A 240 0.82 12.12 -8.79
N MET A 241 -0.33 12.15 -8.10
CA MET A 241 -1.60 12.58 -8.69
C MET A 241 -1.61 14.07 -9.06
N LYS A 242 -0.91 14.91 -8.29
CA LYS A 242 -0.85 16.37 -8.51
C LYS A 242 0.32 16.81 -9.36
N HIS A 243 1.36 16.00 -9.52
CA HIS A 243 2.59 16.42 -10.21
C HIS A 243 2.32 16.71 -11.69
N PRO A 244 2.75 17.89 -12.19
CA PRO A 244 2.52 18.28 -13.58
C PRO A 244 3.41 17.52 -14.58
N ASP A 245 4.59 17.10 -14.15
CA ASP A 245 5.60 16.42 -14.97
C ASP A 245 6.05 15.11 -14.30
N LEU A 246 5.32 14.02 -14.57
CA LEU A 246 5.63 12.68 -14.06
C LEU A 246 6.83 12.06 -14.78
N GLU A 247 7.07 12.45 -16.04
CA GLU A 247 8.16 11.92 -16.86
C GLU A 247 9.52 12.19 -16.24
N THR A 248 9.70 13.40 -15.70
CA THR A 248 10.92 13.79 -15.01
C THR A 248 10.90 13.35 -13.54
N PHE A 249 9.80 13.57 -12.84
CA PHE A 249 9.73 13.40 -11.39
C PHE A 249 9.78 11.94 -10.94
N LEU A 250 9.01 11.05 -11.56
CA LEU A 250 8.96 9.66 -11.10
C LEU A 250 10.30 8.94 -11.24
N PRO A 251 11.06 9.10 -12.35
CA PRO A 251 12.44 8.58 -12.43
C PRO A 251 13.41 9.23 -11.42
N SER A 252 13.30 10.53 -11.14
CA SER A 252 14.23 11.24 -10.24
C SER A 252 14.14 10.76 -8.79
N ILE A 253 12.95 10.34 -8.34
CA ILE A 253 12.74 9.80 -6.98
C ILE A 253 13.13 8.33 -6.82
N ARG A 254 13.46 7.64 -7.91
CA ARG A 254 13.99 6.27 -7.88
C ARG A 254 15.52 6.26 -7.70
N VAL A 255 15.97 6.82 -6.59
CA VAL A 255 17.38 6.83 -6.21
C VAL A 255 17.91 5.41 -5.92
N LEU A 256 19.23 5.21 -5.94
CA LEU A 256 19.85 3.95 -5.53
C LEU A 256 19.51 3.66 -4.07
N LYS A 257 19.17 2.40 -3.78
CA LYS A 257 19.00 1.93 -2.41
C LYS A 257 20.36 1.98 -1.70
N ARG A 258 20.35 2.43 -0.44
CA ARG A 258 21.57 2.34 0.38
C ARG A 258 21.83 0.88 0.72
N GLY A 259 23.01 0.37 0.39
CA GLY A 259 23.46 -0.96 0.80
C GLY A 259 23.57 -1.06 2.33
N GLU A 260 23.48 -2.27 2.87
CA GLU A 260 23.65 -2.53 4.33
C GLU A 260 25.01 -2.03 4.89
N GLN A 261 25.97 -1.73 4.01
CA GLN A 261 27.32 -1.25 4.38
C GLN A 261 27.41 0.28 4.55
N ASP A 262 26.39 1.04 4.16
CA ASP A 262 26.41 2.52 4.19
C ASP A 262 25.77 3.10 5.47
N VAL A 263 25.36 2.26 6.41
CA VAL A 263 24.74 2.65 7.69
C VAL A 263 25.80 2.59 8.80
N HIS A 264 26.66 3.61 8.82
CA HIS A 264 27.59 3.88 9.94
C HIS A 264 27.34 5.28 10.52
#